data_d800b09be4cbf8905acdfff99edae88d
#
_entry.id   d800b09be4cbf8905acdfff99edae88d
#
_cell.length_a   1.000
_cell.length_b   1.000
_cell.length_c   1.000
_cell.angle_alpha   90.00
_cell.angle_beta   90.00
_cell.angle_gamma   90.00
#
_symmetry.space_group_name_H-M   'P 1'
#
loop_
_entity.id
_entity.type
_entity.pdbx_description
1 polymer ?
#
loop_
_entity_poly.entity_id
_entity_poly.type
_entity_poly.pdbx_seq_one_letter_code
_entity_poly.pdbx_strand_id
1 'polypeptide(L)'
;VADETEHRVLARWRKNVGAPVALDLAPRAPEGILGFDLLSWNLKVGAARLDRLLTRLREGAHGGAGRDPRRPLVLLVQEAYRADETVPHPLPHPGHEGGDLTPYRPEDVVEVARRHGLSLRYAPSMRNGASRSDRGNAVLSTAALSHAHAFALLYVRQRRVAVGAQIAGLEGLDVVSAHLDTHRRWFAGDSSSYWPGGARAHQAERLARAIVKVDAPGGVVLAGDFNTPLGERDPAYRALLRAGLLPGRRRWAWRHTHHGIARLHLDHVLYHPGGTRIADIEVVRLDEHPEDWGSGIYGSDHHPLLAHVTLGGA
;
A
#
# COMPACT_ATOMS: atom_id res chain seq x y z
N VAL A 1 -9.30 29.96 0.15
CA VAL A 1 -7.89 30.26 -0.22
C VAL A 1 -7.07 28.97 -0.26
N ALA A 2 -7.19 28.08 0.76
CA ALA A 2 -6.53 26.76 0.75
C ALA A 2 -6.96 25.88 -0.43
N ASP A 3 -8.19 26.02 -0.85
CA ASP A 3 -8.82 25.23 -1.90
C ASP A 3 -8.23 25.49 -3.30
N GLU A 4 -8.01 26.76 -3.65
CA GLU A 4 -7.45 27.12 -4.98
C GLU A 4 -5.99 26.70 -5.14
N THR A 5 -5.21 26.74 -4.06
CA THR A 5 -3.82 26.27 -4.07
C THR A 5 -3.76 24.75 -4.20
N GLU A 6 -4.61 24.00 -3.49
CA GLU A 6 -4.67 22.55 -3.60
C GLU A 6 -5.11 22.13 -5.01
N HIS A 7 -6.10 22.80 -5.62
CA HIS A 7 -6.54 22.54 -6.98
C HIS A 7 -5.42 22.74 -8.02
N ARG A 8 -4.64 23.79 -7.91
CA ARG A 8 -3.49 24.04 -8.81
C ARG A 8 -2.41 22.97 -8.65
N VAL A 9 -2.09 22.58 -7.43
CA VAL A 9 -1.12 21.51 -7.14
C VAL A 9 -1.61 20.18 -7.71
N LEU A 10 -2.87 19.85 -7.53
CA LEU A 10 -3.48 18.64 -8.09
C LEU A 10 -3.48 18.64 -9.62
N ALA A 11 -3.84 19.75 -10.25
CA ALA A 11 -3.85 19.86 -11.71
C ALA A 11 -2.45 19.70 -12.31
N ARG A 12 -1.42 20.28 -11.68
CA ARG A 12 -0.02 20.13 -12.08
C ARG A 12 0.45 18.67 -11.91
N TRP A 13 0.13 18.06 -10.78
CA TRP A 13 0.46 16.67 -10.51
C TRP A 13 -0.13 15.72 -11.57
N ARG A 14 -1.43 15.88 -11.88
CA ARG A 14 -2.11 15.07 -12.90
C ARG A 14 -1.47 15.14 -14.29
N LYS A 15 -0.84 16.29 -14.62
CA LYS A 15 -0.11 16.48 -15.88
C LYS A 15 1.26 15.82 -15.90
N ASN A 16 1.75 15.36 -14.76
CA ASN A 16 3.13 14.91 -14.56
C ASN A 16 3.25 13.41 -14.26
N VAL A 17 2.16 12.74 -13.96
CA VAL A 17 2.07 11.29 -13.74
C VAL A 17 1.15 10.65 -14.78
N GLY A 18 1.28 9.36 -15.00
CA GLY A 18 0.39 8.63 -15.91
C GLY A 18 -1.02 8.47 -15.33
N ALA A 19 -1.94 8.02 -16.17
CA ALA A 19 -3.29 7.69 -15.74
C ALA A 19 -3.28 6.47 -14.78
N PRO A 20 -4.25 6.34 -13.87
CA PRO A 20 -4.46 5.10 -13.14
C PRO A 20 -4.63 3.90 -14.08
N VAL A 21 -4.21 2.72 -13.63
CA VAL A 21 -4.32 1.48 -14.41
C VAL A 21 -5.28 0.51 -13.74
N ALA A 22 -6.14 -0.10 -14.53
CA ALA A 22 -7.01 -1.19 -14.13
C ALA A 22 -6.81 -2.37 -15.08
N LEU A 23 -6.55 -3.56 -14.52
CA LEU A 23 -6.52 -4.83 -15.26
C LEU A 23 -7.47 -5.81 -14.57
N ASP A 24 -8.28 -6.50 -15.37
CA ASP A 24 -9.21 -7.53 -14.90
C ASP A 24 -8.79 -8.89 -15.51
N LEU A 25 -7.76 -9.50 -14.91
CA LEU A 25 -7.17 -10.76 -15.40
C LEU A 25 -7.55 -11.96 -14.55
N ALA A 26 -7.88 -11.73 -13.27
CA ALA A 26 -8.25 -12.81 -12.36
C ALA A 26 -9.76 -13.12 -12.42
N PRO A 27 -10.16 -14.39 -12.19
CA PRO A 27 -11.56 -14.78 -12.12
C PRO A 27 -12.27 -14.19 -10.89
N ARG A 28 -13.60 -14.20 -10.90
CA ARG A 28 -14.37 -13.92 -9.68
C ARG A 28 -14.03 -14.95 -8.62
N ALA A 29 -13.96 -14.52 -7.37
CA ALA A 29 -13.76 -15.43 -6.26
C ALA A 29 -14.93 -16.43 -6.16
N PRO A 30 -14.69 -17.70 -5.79
CA PRO A 30 -15.77 -18.68 -5.62
C PRO A 30 -16.71 -18.26 -4.49
N GLU A 31 -17.93 -18.79 -4.53
CA GLU A 31 -18.90 -18.58 -3.44
C GLU A 31 -18.46 -19.31 -2.15
N GLY A 32 -18.90 -18.79 -1.01
CA GLY A 32 -18.66 -19.44 0.30
C GLY A 32 -17.23 -19.34 0.81
N ILE A 33 -16.43 -18.36 0.36
CA ILE A 33 -15.12 -18.09 0.95
C ILE A 33 -15.26 -17.65 2.41
N LEU A 34 -14.45 -18.26 3.30
CA LEU A 34 -14.41 -17.94 4.73
C LEU A 34 -13.26 -17.00 5.10
N GLY A 35 -12.48 -16.52 4.12
CA GLY A 35 -11.35 -15.64 4.34
C GLY A 35 -10.50 -15.42 3.10
N PHE A 36 -9.47 -14.62 3.25
CA PHE A 36 -8.48 -14.37 2.21
C PHE A 36 -7.12 -14.08 2.84
N ASP A 37 -6.07 -14.22 2.05
CA ASP A 37 -4.73 -13.81 2.44
C ASP A 37 -4.43 -12.42 1.89
N LEU A 38 -3.81 -11.58 2.70
CA LEU A 38 -3.45 -10.22 2.31
C LEU A 38 -1.96 -10.00 2.54
N LEU A 39 -1.24 -9.61 1.49
CA LEU A 39 0.16 -9.24 1.55
C LEU A 39 0.31 -7.73 1.45
N SER A 40 0.86 -7.07 2.47
CA SER A 40 1.23 -5.64 2.39
C SER A 40 2.74 -5.50 2.26
N TRP A 41 3.21 -4.69 1.27
CA TRP A 41 4.64 -4.55 1.05
C TRP A 41 5.03 -3.27 0.31
N ASN A 42 5.99 -2.51 0.85
CA ASN A 42 6.65 -1.42 0.14
C ASN A 42 7.71 -2.01 -0.80
N LEU A 43 7.56 -1.76 -2.12
CA LEU A 43 8.39 -2.33 -3.18
C LEU A 43 9.67 -1.53 -3.47
N LYS A 44 9.96 -0.49 -2.71
CA LYS A 44 11.16 0.35 -2.89
C LYS A 44 11.37 0.76 -4.35
N VAL A 45 10.38 1.43 -4.91
CA VAL A 45 10.39 1.90 -6.31
C VAL A 45 10.68 0.76 -7.31
N GLY A 46 10.09 -0.41 -7.07
CA GLY A 46 10.28 -1.60 -7.92
C GLY A 46 11.61 -2.32 -7.73
N ALA A 47 12.41 -2.00 -6.72
CA ALA A 47 13.61 -2.79 -6.37
C ALA A 47 13.27 -4.18 -5.83
N ALA A 48 12.13 -4.29 -5.17
CA ALA A 48 11.62 -5.55 -4.67
C ALA A 48 11.37 -6.56 -5.78
N ARG A 49 11.65 -7.84 -5.50
CA ARG A 49 11.43 -8.96 -6.41
C ARG A 49 10.06 -9.58 -6.15
N LEU A 50 9.01 -8.85 -6.50
CA LEU A 50 7.62 -9.26 -6.33
C LEU A 50 7.31 -10.54 -7.12
N ASP A 51 7.79 -10.64 -8.34
CA ASP A 51 7.70 -11.84 -9.18
C ASP A 51 8.25 -13.09 -8.46
N ARG A 52 9.44 -12.96 -7.87
CA ARG A 52 10.06 -14.05 -7.11
C ARG A 52 9.25 -14.43 -5.87
N LEU A 53 8.74 -13.47 -5.11
CA LEU A 53 7.92 -13.76 -3.94
C LEU A 53 6.63 -14.48 -4.33
N LEU A 54 5.93 -14.01 -5.36
CA LEU A 54 4.72 -14.65 -5.88
C LEU A 54 4.98 -16.09 -6.35
N THR A 55 6.09 -16.34 -7.04
CA THR A 55 6.50 -17.68 -7.47
C THR A 55 6.71 -18.58 -6.26
N ARG A 56 7.44 -18.13 -5.24
CA ARG A 56 7.68 -18.92 -4.01
C ARG A 56 6.40 -19.21 -3.22
N LEU A 57 5.47 -18.25 -3.15
CA LEU A 57 4.16 -18.48 -2.53
C LEU A 57 3.40 -19.60 -3.25
N ARG A 58 3.41 -19.60 -4.59
CA ARG A 58 2.80 -20.66 -5.40
C ARG A 58 3.48 -22.01 -5.21
N GLU A 59 4.77 -22.05 -4.96
CA GLU A 59 5.54 -23.26 -4.63
C GLU A 59 5.31 -23.75 -3.21
N GLY A 60 4.59 -23.01 -2.37
CA GLY A 60 4.23 -23.39 -1.00
C GLY A 60 5.07 -22.73 0.09
N ALA A 61 6.00 -21.83 -0.26
CA ALA A 61 6.70 -21.03 0.75
C ALA A 61 5.72 -20.21 1.59
N HIS A 62 6.11 -19.89 2.81
CA HIS A 62 5.33 -19.07 3.74
C HIS A 62 3.86 -19.56 3.92
N GLY A 63 3.66 -20.87 3.96
CA GLY A 63 2.34 -21.47 4.12
C GLY A 63 1.51 -21.54 2.81
N GLY A 64 2.07 -21.12 1.67
CA GLY A 64 1.42 -21.23 0.37
C GLY A 64 0.21 -20.30 0.21
N ALA A 65 0.29 -19.08 0.71
CA ALA A 65 -0.75 -18.08 0.55
C ALA A 65 -1.14 -17.90 -0.93
N GLY A 66 -2.45 -17.87 -1.20
CA GLY A 66 -2.99 -17.74 -2.55
C GLY A 66 -2.95 -19.02 -3.41
N ARG A 67 -2.58 -20.19 -2.85
CA ARG A 67 -2.66 -21.49 -3.55
C ARG A 67 -4.08 -22.07 -3.56
N ASP A 68 -4.82 -21.84 -2.50
CA ASP A 68 -6.22 -22.27 -2.42
C ASP A 68 -7.12 -21.23 -3.12
N PRO A 69 -7.83 -21.60 -4.20
CA PRO A 69 -8.78 -20.71 -4.85
C PRO A 69 -9.90 -20.18 -3.93
N ARG A 70 -10.21 -20.93 -2.86
CA ARG A 70 -11.18 -20.54 -1.84
C ARG A 70 -10.62 -19.54 -0.83
N ARG A 71 -9.31 -19.24 -0.93
CA ARG A 71 -8.63 -18.26 -0.12
C ARG A 71 -7.78 -17.36 -1.02
N PRO A 72 -8.42 -16.40 -1.73
CA PRO A 72 -7.71 -15.53 -2.66
C PRO A 72 -6.61 -14.76 -1.97
N LEU A 73 -5.54 -14.47 -2.71
CA LEU A 73 -4.45 -13.60 -2.28
C LEU A 73 -4.69 -12.19 -2.81
N VAL A 74 -4.64 -11.21 -1.91
CA VAL A 74 -4.66 -9.78 -2.22
C VAL A 74 -3.34 -9.16 -1.83
N LEU A 75 -2.76 -8.34 -2.70
CA LEU A 75 -1.53 -7.62 -2.42
C LEU A 75 -1.82 -6.12 -2.38
N LEU A 76 -1.43 -5.49 -1.28
CA LEU A 76 -1.48 -4.06 -1.07
C LEU A 76 -0.05 -3.52 -1.11
N VAL A 77 0.37 -3.00 -2.26
CA VAL A 77 1.77 -2.63 -2.47
C VAL A 77 1.94 -1.11 -2.55
N GLN A 78 3.08 -0.63 -2.02
CA GLN A 78 3.48 0.76 -2.00
C GLN A 78 4.78 0.91 -2.80
N GLU A 79 5.05 2.13 -3.27
CA GLU A 79 6.19 2.43 -4.16
C GLU A 79 6.25 1.47 -5.37
N ALA A 80 5.09 1.02 -5.84
CA ALA A 80 4.98 0.22 -7.03
C ALA A 80 5.43 1.03 -8.25
N TYR A 81 6.45 0.53 -8.95
CA TYR A 81 7.00 1.15 -10.14
C TYR A 81 6.18 0.81 -11.38
N ARG A 82 6.04 1.81 -12.27
CA ARG A 82 5.49 1.64 -13.61
C ARG A 82 6.27 2.50 -14.61
N ALA A 83 6.52 1.93 -15.80
CA ALA A 83 7.09 2.66 -16.93
C ALA A 83 6.38 2.26 -18.22
N ASP A 84 5.65 3.19 -18.81
CA ASP A 84 4.97 3.00 -20.08
C ASP A 84 4.79 4.32 -20.85
N GLU A 85 4.27 4.22 -22.07
CA GLU A 85 4.07 5.38 -22.96
C GLU A 85 3.00 6.35 -22.46
N THR A 86 2.13 5.95 -21.54
CA THR A 86 1.08 6.80 -20.98
C THR A 86 1.60 7.75 -19.91
N VAL A 87 2.79 7.47 -19.36
CA VAL A 87 3.46 8.40 -18.44
C VAL A 87 3.97 9.59 -19.26
N PRO A 88 3.49 10.83 -19.00
CA PRO A 88 3.85 11.99 -19.81
C PRO A 88 5.33 12.32 -19.74
N HIS A 89 5.83 13.09 -20.69
CA HIS A 89 7.15 13.69 -20.58
C HIS A 89 7.25 14.63 -19.38
N PRO A 90 8.42 14.79 -18.75
CA PRO A 90 8.59 15.68 -17.61
C PRO A 90 8.24 17.12 -18.00
N LEU A 91 7.51 17.80 -17.13
CA LEU A 91 7.26 19.23 -17.31
C LEU A 91 8.57 20.03 -17.13
N PRO A 92 8.75 21.14 -17.85
CA PRO A 92 9.77 22.11 -17.51
C PRO A 92 9.54 22.57 -16.06
N HIS A 93 10.54 22.45 -15.22
CA HIS A 93 10.42 22.75 -13.78
C HIS A 93 9.37 21.90 -13.05
N PRO A 94 9.59 20.59 -12.91
CA PRO A 94 8.60 19.67 -12.34
C PRO A 94 8.20 19.96 -10.88
N GLY A 95 8.91 20.84 -10.17
CA GLY A 95 8.65 21.10 -8.75
C GLY A 95 9.30 20.06 -7.84
N HIS A 96 8.87 20.00 -6.59
CA HIS A 96 9.42 19.09 -5.57
C HIS A 96 8.92 17.64 -5.72
N GLU A 97 8.75 17.18 -6.94
CA GLU A 97 8.43 15.78 -7.20
C GLU A 97 9.69 14.95 -7.03
N GLY A 98 9.58 13.87 -6.31
CA GLY A 98 10.70 13.10 -5.80
C GLY A 98 11.79 12.82 -6.85
N GLY A 99 13.04 12.83 -6.41
CA GLY A 99 14.17 12.50 -7.28
C GLY A 99 14.03 11.12 -7.91
N ASP A 100 14.84 10.87 -8.93
CA ASP A 100 14.93 9.55 -9.53
C ASP A 100 15.53 8.57 -8.50
N LEU A 101 14.69 7.66 -8.02
CA LEU A 101 15.08 6.59 -7.10
C LEU A 101 15.01 5.23 -7.81
N THR A 102 14.89 5.22 -9.14
CA THR A 102 14.73 4.01 -9.92
C THR A 102 15.96 3.12 -9.76
N PRO A 103 15.81 1.88 -9.30
CA PRO A 103 16.92 0.94 -9.18
C PRO A 103 17.38 0.46 -10.55
N TYR A 104 18.54 -0.19 -10.57
CA TYR A 104 18.98 -0.91 -11.76
C TYR A 104 18.09 -2.12 -12.02
N ARG A 105 17.25 -2.13 -13.04
CA ARG A 105 16.23 -3.14 -13.37
C ARG A 105 15.06 -3.18 -12.36
N PRO A 106 14.24 -2.13 -12.32
CA PRO A 106 13.02 -2.14 -11.51
C PRO A 106 12.02 -3.16 -12.06
N GLU A 107 11.23 -3.78 -11.17
CA GLU A 107 10.06 -4.57 -11.58
C GLU A 107 8.86 -3.65 -11.78
N ASP A 108 8.30 -3.70 -12.99
CA ASP A 108 7.06 -3.01 -13.33
C ASP A 108 5.86 -3.78 -12.80
N VAL A 109 5.04 -3.13 -11.98
CA VAL A 109 3.88 -3.77 -11.32
C VAL A 109 2.81 -4.23 -12.32
N VAL A 110 2.67 -3.55 -13.46
CA VAL A 110 1.72 -3.92 -14.51
C VAL A 110 2.17 -5.19 -15.22
N GLU A 111 3.46 -5.29 -15.51
CA GLU A 111 4.05 -6.50 -16.12
C GLU A 111 3.99 -7.71 -15.16
N VAL A 112 4.24 -7.49 -13.86
CA VAL A 112 4.09 -8.55 -12.84
C VAL A 112 2.63 -9.02 -12.78
N ALA A 113 1.67 -8.09 -12.76
CA ALA A 113 0.25 -8.44 -12.76
C ALA A 113 -0.13 -9.29 -13.99
N ARG A 114 0.32 -8.90 -15.18
CA ARG A 114 0.07 -9.68 -16.42
C ARG A 114 0.68 -11.07 -16.36
N ARG A 115 1.94 -11.19 -15.97
CA ARG A 115 2.67 -12.47 -15.88
C ARG A 115 2.00 -13.45 -14.93
N HIS A 116 1.46 -12.96 -13.83
CA HIS A 116 0.82 -13.79 -12.81
C HIS A 116 -0.70 -13.91 -12.96
N GLY A 117 -1.31 -13.27 -13.98
CA GLY A 117 -2.77 -13.30 -14.19
C GLY A 117 -3.55 -12.62 -13.07
N LEU A 118 -2.99 -11.58 -12.46
CA LEU A 118 -3.62 -10.86 -11.35
C LEU A 118 -4.48 -9.69 -11.84
N SER A 119 -5.64 -9.50 -11.25
CA SER A 119 -6.33 -8.22 -11.37
C SER A 119 -5.54 -7.13 -10.67
N LEU A 120 -5.52 -5.92 -11.23
CA LEU A 120 -4.72 -4.79 -10.74
C LEU A 120 -5.56 -3.51 -10.68
N ARG A 121 -5.39 -2.76 -9.61
CA ARG A 121 -5.80 -1.35 -9.49
C ARG A 121 -4.58 -0.56 -9.01
N TYR A 122 -4.08 0.31 -9.87
CA TYR A 122 -2.89 1.13 -9.62
C TYR A 122 -3.23 2.61 -9.74
N ALA A 123 -2.75 3.42 -8.81
CA ALA A 123 -2.78 4.87 -8.92
C ALA A 123 -1.39 5.47 -8.63
N PRO A 124 -0.86 6.32 -9.53
CA PRO A 124 0.42 6.96 -9.34
C PRO A 124 0.38 7.98 -8.20
N SER A 125 1.45 8.04 -7.44
CA SER A 125 1.70 9.09 -6.43
C SER A 125 2.65 10.14 -6.96
N MET A 126 3.76 9.72 -7.55
CA MET A 126 4.85 10.58 -7.96
C MET A 126 5.52 10.05 -9.22
N ARG A 127 6.08 10.98 -9.98
CA ARG A 127 6.99 10.67 -11.07
C ARG A 127 8.36 10.23 -10.54
N ASN A 128 9.07 9.40 -11.31
CA ASN A 128 10.46 9.05 -11.07
C ASN A 128 11.38 9.90 -11.97
N GLY A 129 11.94 10.96 -11.43
CA GLY A 129 12.89 11.82 -12.13
C GLY A 129 12.45 12.25 -13.53
N ALA A 130 13.39 12.21 -14.50
CA ALA A 130 13.16 12.58 -15.88
C ALA A 130 12.68 11.42 -16.77
N SER A 131 12.68 10.18 -16.28
CA SER A 131 12.24 9.01 -17.05
C SER A 131 10.72 9.01 -17.26
N ARG A 132 10.24 8.28 -18.29
CA ARG A 132 8.79 8.04 -18.48
C ARG A 132 8.31 6.94 -17.55
N SER A 133 8.46 7.18 -16.25
CA SER A 133 8.04 6.27 -15.20
C SER A 133 7.45 7.02 -14.01
N ASP A 134 6.58 6.37 -13.31
CA ASP A 134 6.02 6.85 -12.05
C ASP A 134 6.00 5.71 -11.01
N ARG A 135 5.69 6.08 -9.78
CA ARG A 135 5.51 5.17 -8.67
C ARG A 135 4.25 5.52 -7.91
N GLY A 136 3.59 4.51 -7.40
CA GLY A 136 2.33 4.70 -6.70
C GLY A 136 1.99 3.56 -5.77
N ASN A 137 0.71 3.45 -5.47
CA ASN A 137 0.18 2.32 -4.73
C ASN A 137 -0.68 1.46 -5.63
N ALA A 138 -0.75 0.17 -5.31
CA ALA A 138 -1.61 -0.74 -6.04
C ALA A 138 -2.29 -1.76 -5.13
N VAL A 139 -3.43 -2.25 -5.62
CA VAL A 139 -4.10 -3.46 -5.17
C VAL A 139 -3.99 -4.48 -6.30
N LEU A 140 -3.39 -5.63 -6.03
CA LEU A 140 -3.39 -6.77 -6.95
C LEU A 140 -4.17 -7.93 -6.29
N SER A 141 -4.76 -8.82 -7.10
CA SER A 141 -5.52 -9.93 -6.53
C SER A 141 -5.55 -11.12 -7.46
N THR A 142 -5.55 -12.33 -6.89
CA THR A 142 -5.86 -13.59 -7.59
C THR A 142 -7.36 -13.76 -7.84
N ALA A 143 -8.19 -12.85 -7.33
CA ALA A 143 -9.61 -12.75 -7.63
C ALA A 143 -9.92 -11.41 -8.33
N ALA A 144 -11.02 -11.34 -9.06
CA ALA A 144 -11.47 -10.11 -9.71
C ALA A 144 -11.70 -8.99 -8.67
N LEU A 145 -11.42 -7.76 -9.08
CA LEU A 145 -11.59 -6.56 -8.26
C LEU A 145 -12.71 -5.68 -8.81
N SER A 146 -13.55 -5.17 -7.93
CA SER A 146 -14.67 -4.25 -8.25
C SER A 146 -14.57 -2.97 -7.42
N HIS A 147 -15.43 -1.98 -7.69
CA HIS A 147 -15.57 -0.73 -6.94
C HIS A 147 -14.23 -0.04 -6.61
N ALA A 148 -13.35 0.02 -7.64
CA ALA A 148 -12.03 0.63 -7.48
C ALA A 148 -12.14 2.14 -7.19
N HIS A 149 -11.32 2.61 -6.25
CA HIS A 149 -11.24 4.01 -5.89
C HIS A 149 -9.82 4.41 -5.49
N ALA A 150 -9.53 5.69 -5.55
CA ALA A 150 -8.27 6.24 -5.10
C ALA A 150 -8.49 7.57 -4.36
N PHE A 151 -7.79 7.76 -3.26
CA PHE A 151 -7.83 8.97 -2.46
C PHE A 151 -6.52 9.75 -2.60
N ALA A 152 -6.56 10.98 -3.10
CA ALA A 152 -5.44 11.89 -2.98
C ALA A 152 -5.33 12.35 -1.53
N LEU A 153 -4.26 11.98 -0.87
CA LEU A 153 -3.96 12.45 0.49
C LEU A 153 -3.45 13.89 0.44
N LEU A 154 -3.52 14.60 1.56
CA LEU A 154 -3.09 15.99 1.63
C LEU A 154 -1.62 16.10 1.20
N TYR A 155 -1.35 17.01 0.25
CA TYR A 155 0.01 17.32 -0.15
C TYR A 155 0.66 18.20 0.93
N VAL A 156 1.68 17.66 1.58
CA VAL A 156 2.48 18.43 2.54
C VAL A 156 3.92 18.53 2.06
N ARG A 157 4.54 17.40 1.75
CA ARG A 157 5.92 17.33 1.21
C ARG A 157 5.99 16.49 -0.05
N GLN A 158 5.25 15.39 -0.06
CA GLN A 158 5.14 14.48 -1.19
C GLN A 158 3.66 14.24 -1.49
N ARG A 159 3.34 14.05 -2.76
CA ARG A 159 2.01 13.57 -3.12
C ARG A 159 1.90 12.12 -2.70
N ARG A 160 0.91 11.83 -1.88
CA ARG A 160 0.54 10.47 -1.48
C ARG A 160 -0.87 10.17 -1.92
N VAL A 161 -1.10 8.93 -2.29
CA VAL A 161 -2.42 8.40 -2.64
C VAL A 161 -2.67 7.13 -1.83
N ALA A 162 -3.94 6.81 -1.60
CA ALA A 162 -4.36 5.48 -1.19
C ALA A 162 -5.21 4.90 -2.31
N VAL A 163 -5.11 3.60 -2.54
CA VAL A 163 -5.84 2.88 -3.58
C VAL A 163 -6.63 1.77 -2.93
N GLY A 164 -7.92 1.68 -3.22
CA GLY A 164 -8.78 0.65 -2.70
C GLY A 164 -9.61 -0.02 -3.79
N ALA A 165 -10.10 -1.21 -3.46
CA ALA A 165 -11.03 -1.96 -4.27
C ALA A 165 -11.75 -3.00 -3.41
N GLN A 166 -12.91 -3.47 -3.89
CA GLN A 166 -13.60 -4.62 -3.32
C GLN A 166 -13.20 -5.90 -4.05
N ILE A 167 -13.14 -7.00 -3.32
CA ILE A 167 -12.89 -8.33 -3.89
C ILE A 167 -14.24 -8.86 -4.40
N ALA A 168 -14.36 -9.11 -5.71
CA ALA A 168 -15.58 -9.64 -6.30
C ALA A 168 -15.88 -11.05 -5.75
N GLY A 169 -17.04 -11.22 -5.12
CA GLY A 169 -17.42 -12.41 -4.35
C GLY A 169 -17.36 -12.19 -2.83
N LEU A 170 -16.78 -11.07 -2.39
CA LEU A 170 -16.82 -10.58 -1.00
C LEU A 170 -17.45 -9.18 -0.95
N GLU A 171 -18.64 -9.06 -1.52
CA GLU A 171 -19.34 -7.78 -1.66
C GLU A 171 -19.40 -7.02 -0.33
N GLY A 172 -19.10 -5.73 -0.42
CA GLY A 172 -19.06 -4.84 0.73
C GLY A 172 -17.81 -4.96 1.62
N LEU A 173 -16.81 -5.78 1.25
CA LEU A 173 -15.51 -5.80 1.90
C LEU A 173 -14.47 -5.08 1.02
N ASP A 174 -13.91 -4.02 1.54
CA ASP A 174 -12.94 -3.18 0.86
C ASP A 174 -11.52 -3.42 1.35
N VAL A 175 -10.53 -3.33 0.47
CA VAL A 175 -9.11 -3.42 0.79
C VAL A 175 -8.39 -2.17 0.30
N VAL A 176 -7.56 -1.56 1.12
CA VAL A 176 -6.93 -0.27 0.83
C VAL A 176 -5.43 -0.32 1.07
N SER A 177 -4.66 -0.02 0.02
CA SER A 177 -3.21 0.20 0.09
C SER A 177 -2.92 1.68 0.34
N ALA A 178 -2.16 2.01 1.39
CA ALA A 178 -1.80 3.38 1.71
C ALA A 178 -0.30 3.53 1.99
N HIS A 179 0.25 4.68 1.60
CA HIS A 179 1.60 5.08 1.92
C HIS A 179 1.58 6.53 2.40
N LEU A 180 1.92 6.77 3.67
CA LEU A 180 1.94 8.11 4.24
C LEU A 180 3.31 8.78 4.05
N ASP A 181 3.38 10.09 4.29
CA ASP A 181 4.59 10.89 4.06
C ASP A 181 5.74 10.48 4.98
N THR A 182 6.98 10.54 4.49
CA THR A 182 8.18 10.18 5.25
C THR A 182 8.54 11.25 6.26
N HIS A 183 9.13 10.84 7.39
CA HIS A 183 9.67 11.74 8.40
C HIS A 183 11.15 12.01 8.16
N ARG A 184 11.48 12.94 7.30
CA ARG A 184 12.88 13.23 6.95
C ARG A 184 13.45 14.51 7.58
N ARG A 185 12.95 14.94 8.74
CA ARG A 185 13.33 16.25 9.30
C ARG A 185 13.87 16.22 10.72
N TRP A 186 15.00 15.52 10.93
CA TRP A 186 15.79 15.81 12.13
C TRP A 186 17.00 16.73 11.88
N PHE A 187 17.32 17.03 10.62
CA PHE A 187 18.55 17.76 10.30
C PHE A 187 18.44 18.95 9.33
N ALA A 188 17.27 19.35 8.90
CA ALA A 188 17.13 20.53 8.03
C ALA A 188 16.37 21.63 8.76
N GLY A 189 17.05 22.73 9.05
CA GLY A 189 16.53 23.92 9.74
C GLY A 189 15.52 24.73 8.96
N ASP A 190 14.40 24.13 8.57
CA ASP A 190 13.30 24.81 7.90
C ASP A 190 12.15 25.04 8.89
N SER A 191 11.82 26.32 9.08
CA SER A 191 10.90 26.90 10.05
C SER A 191 9.41 26.67 9.76
N SER A 192 9.01 25.69 8.94
CA SER A 192 7.59 25.41 8.78
C SER A 192 7.04 24.72 10.03
N SER A 193 6.07 25.30 10.64
CA SER A 193 5.42 25.05 11.94
C SER A 193 4.74 23.68 12.12
N TYR A 194 5.19 22.63 11.45
CA TYR A 194 4.63 21.29 11.64
C TYR A 194 5.50 20.49 12.61
N TRP A 195 4.90 20.09 13.72
CA TRP A 195 5.47 19.12 14.64
C TRP A 195 5.97 17.87 13.90
N PRO A 196 7.02 17.20 14.41
CA PRO A 196 7.45 15.93 13.88
C PRO A 196 6.25 14.96 13.77
N GLY A 197 5.92 14.53 12.54
CA GLY A 197 4.75 13.67 12.30
C GLY A 197 3.45 14.40 11.92
N GLY A 198 3.37 15.72 11.98
CA GLY A 198 2.16 16.47 11.65
C GLY A 198 1.62 16.21 10.24
N ALA A 199 2.51 16.18 9.23
CA ALA A 199 2.11 15.86 7.86
C ALA A 199 1.43 14.50 7.75
N ARG A 200 2.02 13.47 8.36
CA ARG A 200 1.45 12.12 8.38
C ARG A 200 0.14 12.06 9.15
N ALA A 201 0.04 12.75 10.28
CA ALA A 201 -1.18 12.80 11.08
C ALA A 201 -2.34 13.38 10.26
N HIS A 202 -2.13 14.50 9.55
CA HIS A 202 -3.15 15.07 8.67
C HIS A 202 -3.51 14.17 7.49
N GLN A 203 -2.53 13.47 6.91
CA GLN A 203 -2.80 12.48 5.87
C GLN A 203 -3.60 11.30 6.43
N ALA A 204 -3.26 10.81 7.61
CA ALA A 204 -3.98 9.73 8.29
C ALA A 204 -5.42 10.13 8.63
N GLU A 205 -5.65 11.36 9.12
CA GLU A 205 -7.00 11.87 9.38
C GLU A 205 -7.83 11.99 8.10
N ARG A 206 -7.22 12.45 6.99
CA ARG A 206 -7.89 12.51 5.69
C ARG A 206 -8.23 11.11 5.16
N LEU A 207 -7.29 10.17 5.28
CA LEU A 207 -7.49 8.77 4.92
C LEU A 207 -8.61 8.14 5.74
N ALA A 208 -8.59 8.31 7.06
CA ALA A 208 -9.63 7.80 7.95
C ALA A 208 -11.03 8.33 7.59
N ARG A 209 -11.14 9.64 7.32
CA ARG A 209 -12.41 10.23 6.85
C ARG A 209 -12.86 9.70 5.49
N ALA A 210 -11.93 9.35 4.61
CA ALA A 210 -12.25 8.77 3.31
C ALA A 210 -12.74 7.33 3.47
N ILE A 211 -12.06 6.52 4.28
CA ILE A 211 -12.41 5.12 4.55
C ILE A 211 -13.82 5.00 5.15
N VAL A 212 -14.16 5.83 6.14
CA VAL A 212 -15.50 5.81 6.76
C VAL A 212 -16.61 6.16 5.76
N LYS A 213 -16.29 6.83 4.65
CA LYS A 213 -17.24 7.17 3.58
C LYS A 213 -17.33 6.12 2.47
N VAL A 214 -16.45 5.13 2.46
CA VAL A 214 -16.55 4.03 1.50
C VAL A 214 -17.76 3.19 1.85
N ASP A 215 -18.55 2.86 0.83
CA ASP A 215 -19.67 1.92 0.99
C ASP A 215 -19.12 0.49 1.11
N ALA A 216 -18.73 0.14 2.33
CA ALA A 216 -18.13 -1.14 2.67
C ALA A 216 -18.79 -1.73 3.93
N PRO A 217 -20.05 -2.15 3.84
CA PRO A 217 -20.77 -2.72 4.99
C PRO A 217 -20.10 -4.01 5.54
N GLY A 218 -19.34 -4.73 4.73
CA GLY A 218 -18.55 -5.89 5.14
C GLY A 218 -17.24 -5.56 5.86
N GLY A 219 -16.89 -4.28 5.94
CA GLY A 219 -15.65 -3.81 6.57
C GLY A 219 -14.56 -3.39 5.57
N VAL A 220 -13.52 -2.80 6.12
CA VAL A 220 -12.34 -2.32 5.35
C VAL A 220 -11.08 -2.90 5.97
N VAL A 221 -10.17 -3.44 5.14
CA VAL A 221 -8.80 -3.75 5.55
C VAL A 221 -7.86 -2.71 4.94
N LEU A 222 -7.18 -1.96 5.79
CA LEU A 222 -6.21 -0.93 5.43
C LEU A 222 -4.81 -1.44 5.77
N ALA A 223 -3.91 -1.50 4.79
CA ALA A 223 -2.52 -1.83 5.08
C ALA A 223 -1.55 -0.98 4.26
N GLY A 224 -0.31 -0.89 4.74
CA GLY A 224 0.75 -0.21 4.03
C GLY A 224 1.85 0.36 4.91
N ASP A 225 2.71 1.14 4.28
CA ASP A 225 3.78 1.88 4.94
C ASP A 225 3.24 3.22 5.48
N PHE A 226 2.99 3.27 6.78
CA PHE A 226 2.49 4.50 7.40
C PHE A 226 3.60 5.42 7.88
N ASN A 227 4.87 5.04 7.68
CA ASN A 227 6.03 5.81 8.07
C ASN A 227 5.99 6.27 9.55
N THR A 228 5.55 5.41 10.45
CA THR A 228 5.30 5.69 11.88
C THR A 228 6.46 5.24 12.76
N PRO A 229 7.59 5.99 12.83
CA PRO A 229 8.79 5.56 13.57
C PRO A 229 8.57 5.38 15.07
N LEU A 230 7.53 5.99 15.61
CA LEU A 230 7.12 5.83 17.01
C LEU A 230 6.12 4.68 17.20
N GLY A 231 5.84 3.90 16.14
CA GLY A 231 4.88 2.80 16.16
C GLY A 231 3.50 3.27 16.64
N GLU A 232 2.92 2.59 17.63
CA GLU A 232 1.60 2.90 18.17
C GLU A 232 1.51 4.26 18.88
N ARG A 233 2.64 4.89 19.21
CA ARG A 233 2.69 6.23 19.79
C ARG A 233 2.69 7.33 18.72
N ASP A 234 2.86 6.99 17.44
CA ASP A 234 2.88 7.98 16.37
C ASP A 234 1.50 8.65 16.22
N PRO A 235 1.44 9.97 16.08
CA PRO A 235 0.17 10.69 15.91
C PRO A 235 -0.66 10.21 14.72
N ALA A 236 -0.03 9.79 13.61
CA ALA A 236 -0.73 9.25 12.44
C ALA A 236 -1.41 7.92 12.76
N TYR A 237 -0.69 6.99 13.41
CA TYR A 237 -1.26 5.72 13.83
C TYR A 237 -2.45 5.92 14.79
N ARG A 238 -2.27 6.80 15.77
CA ARG A 238 -3.36 7.14 16.72
C ARG A 238 -4.57 7.79 16.03
N ALA A 239 -4.36 8.59 14.97
CA ALA A 239 -5.46 9.17 14.21
C ALA A 239 -6.32 8.09 13.55
N LEU A 240 -5.70 7.05 12.99
CA LEU A 240 -6.40 5.90 12.41
C LEU A 240 -7.17 5.11 13.49
N LEU A 241 -6.56 4.84 14.64
CA LEU A 241 -7.26 4.14 15.74
C LEU A 241 -8.45 4.94 16.26
N ARG A 242 -8.31 6.28 16.41
CA ARG A 242 -9.44 7.14 16.83
C ARG A 242 -10.61 7.15 15.86
N ALA A 243 -10.36 6.82 14.60
CA ALA A 243 -11.40 6.67 13.59
C ALA A 243 -12.07 5.28 13.59
N GLY A 244 -11.75 4.43 14.57
CA GLY A 244 -12.36 3.12 14.74
C GLY A 244 -11.63 1.98 14.02
N LEU A 245 -10.45 2.23 13.42
CA LEU A 245 -9.66 1.13 12.89
C LEU A 245 -8.99 0.37 14.04
N LEU A 246 -8.97 -0.95 13.92
CA LEU A 246 -8.38 -1.88 14.88
C LEU A 246 -7.10 -2.49 14.28
N PRO A 247 -6.06 -2.77 15.09
CA PRO A 247 -4.86 -3.44 14.59
C PRO A 247 -5.12 -4.94 14.38
N GLY A 248 -4.58 -5.49 13.29
CA GLY A 248 -4.46 -6.94 13.12
C GLY A 248 -3.55 -7.54 14.21
N ARG A 249 -3.87 -8.75 14.63
CA ARG A 249 -3.17 -9.46 15.69
C ARG A 249 -1.82 -9.96 15.18
N ARG A 250 -0.74 -9.39 15.70
CA ARG A 250 0.64 -9.73 15.30
C ARG A 250 1.12 -11.03 15.97
N ARG A 251 1.73 -11.93 15.17
CA ARG A 251 2.36 -13.17 15.64
C ARG A 251 3.84 -13.04 15.96
N TRP A 252 4.38 -11.83 15.95
CA TRP A 252 5.79 -11.58 16.31
C TRP A 252 5.89 -10.49 17.39
N ALA A 253 6.80 -10.70 18.33
CA ALA A 253 7.20 -9.68 19.30
C ALA A 253 8.42 -8.92 18.76
N TRP A 254 8.47 -7.59 18.94
CA TRP A 254 9.66 -6.75 18.81
C TRP A 254 10.38 -6.73 17.45
N ARG A 255 9.78 -7.23 16.38
CA ARG A 255 10.42 -7.22 15.06
C ARG A 255 10.03 -5.95 14.30
N HIS A 256 11.06 -5.31 13.70
CA HIS A 256 10.91 -4.20 12.77
C HIS A 256 10.34 -4.68 11.42
N THR A 257 9.79 -3.76 10.65
CA THR A 257 9.31 -4.01 9.28
C THR A 257 10.20 -3.34 8.24
N HIS A 258 11.04 -2.37 8.64
CA HIS A 258 11.96 -1.66 7.78
C HIS A 258 13.41 -1.85 8.21
N HIS A 259 14.28 -2.14 7.23
CA HIS A 259 15.74 -2.25 7.37
C HIS A 259 16.40 -0.98 6.86
N GLY A 260 16.65 -0.05 7.76
CA GLY A 260 17.52 1.10 7.55
C GLY A 260 18.59 1.14 8.64
N ILE A 261 19.24 2.29 8.80
CA ILE A 261 20.18 2.54 9.92
C ILE A 261 19.45 2.30 11.27
N ALA A 262 18.19 2.73 11.36
CA ALA A 262 17.30 2.40 12.47
C ALA A 262 16.31 1.30 12.01
N ARG A 263 16.21 0.24 12.80
CA ARG A 263 15.23 -0.83 12.57
C ARG A 263 13.86 -0.38 13.09
N LEU A 264 12.97 0.04 12.20
CA LEU A 264 11.71 0.67 12.55
C LEU A 264 10.51 -0.22 12.19
N HIS A 265 9.43 -0.05 12.91
CA HIS A 265 8.14 -0.66 12.59
C HIS A 265 7.27 0.40 11.88
N LEU A 266 7.28 0.41 10.56
CA LEU A 266 6.64 1.42 9.72
C LEU A 266 5.37 0.91 9.02
N ASP A 267 5.31 -0.42 8.79
CA ASP A 267 4.26 -1.08 8.04
C ASP A 267 3.22 -1.67 8.98
N HIS A 268 1.95 -1.49 8.67
CA HIS A 268 0.85 -1.91 9.52
C HIS A 268 -0.29 -2.52 8.70
N VAL A 269 -1.05 -3.40 9.35
CA VAL A 269 -2.34 -3.89 8.90
C VAL A 269 -3.38 -3.50 9.93
N LEU A 270 -4.33 -2.69 9.53
CA LEU A 270 -5.47 -2.24 10.33
C LEU A 270 -6.77 -2.66 9.65
N TYR A 271 -7.86 -2.71 10.38
CA TYR A 271 -9.17 -2.97 9.81
C TYR A 271 -10.28 -2.21 10.53
N HIS A 272 -11.31 -1.86 9.80
CA HIS A 272 -12.59 -1.42 10.35
C HIS A 272 -13.58 -2.57 10.18
N PRO A 273 -14.14 -3.10 11.28
CA PRO A 273 -14.91 -4.35 11.22
C PRO A 273 -16.22 -4.23 10.41
N GLY A 274 -16.70 -3.02 10.14
CA GLY A 274 -17.97 -2.83 9.45
C GLY A 274 -19.12 -3.50 10.19
N GLY A 275 -19.99 -4.17 9.46
CA GLY A 275 -21.11 -4.95 10.01
C GLY A 275 -20.73 -6.38 10.42
N THR A 276 -19.57 -6.61 11.08
CA THR A 276 -19.16 -7.92 11.66
C THR A 276 -18.59 -8.97 10.71
N ARG A 277 -18.37 -8.65 9.43
CA ARG A 277 -17.87 -9.67 8.48
C ARG A 277 -16.41 -10.07 8.73
N ILE A 278 -15.56 -9.17 9.25
CA ILE A 278 -14.18 -9.48 9.61
C ILE A 278 -14.15 -10.00 11.05
N ALA A 279 -13.90 -11.30 11.23
CA ALA A 279 -13.86 -11.95 12.54
C ALA A 279 -12.47 -11.85 13.18
N ASP A 280 -11.40 -12.06 12.42
CA ASP A 280 -10.01 -11.96 12.90
C ASP A 280 -9.06 -11.61 11.76
N ILE A 281 -7.97 -10.94 12.10
CA ILE A 281 -6.83 -10.72 11.21
C ILE A 281 -5.56 -11.10 11.96
N GLU A 282 -4.95 -12.20 11.56
CA GLU A 282 -3.64 -12.61 12.05
C GLU A 282 -2.56 -12.16 11.08
N VAL A 283 -1.55 -11.44 11.58
CA VAL A 283 -0.48 -10.86 10.76
C VAL A 283 0.85 -11.50 11.08
N VAL A 284 1.60 -11.93 10.06
CA VAL A 284 2.95 -12.46 10.16
C VAL A 284 3.89 -11.63 9.29
N ARG A 285 5.14 -11.47 9.72
CA ARG A 285 6.20 -10.85 8.92
C ARG A 285 6.90 -11.94 8.11
N LEU A 286 7.08 -11.71 6.82
CA LEU A 286 7.84 -12.63 5.99
C LEU A 286 9.30 -12.22 5.92
N ASP A 287 10.16 -13.21 5.99
CA ASP A 287 11.61 -13.09 5.82
C ASP A 287 12.03 -14.03 4.67
N GLU A 288 12.87 -13.59 3.76
CA GLU A 288 13.34 -14.44 2.66
C GLU A 288 14.14 -15.64 3.18
N HIS A 289 14.96 -15.36 4.20
CA HIS A 289 15.73 -16.33 4.97
C HIS A 289 15.44 -16.06 6.44
N PRO A 290 14.61 -16.87 7.11
CA PRO A 290 14.25 -16.68 8.52
C PRO A 290 15.45 -16.64 9.49
N GLU A 291 16.54 -17.29 9.11
CA GLU A 291 17.83 -17.31 9.84
C GLU A 291 18.65 -16.03 9.64
N ASP A 292 18.46 -15.32 8.54
CA ASP A 292 19.18 -14.08 8.24
C ASP A 292 18.49 -12.86 8.84
N TRP A 293 19.00 -12.39 9.92
CA TRP A 293 18.48 -11.24 10.69
C TRP A 293 18.51 -9.92 9.94
N GLY A 294 18.75 -9.90 8.63
CA GLY A 294 18.85 -8.62 8.13
C GLY A 294 18.99 -8.22 6.72
N SER A 295 19.38 -9.04 5.85
CA SER A 295 19.59 -8.59 4.47
C SER A 295 18.85 -9.49 3.50
N GLY A 296 18.28 -8.89 2.46
CA GLY A 296 17.77 -9.66 1.35
C GLY A 296 16.29 -9.97 1.39
N ILE A 297 15.46 -9.08 1.90
CA ILE A 297 14.01 -9.24 1.84
C ILE A 297 13.56 -9.02 0.40
N TYR A 298 13.80 -10.01 -0.45
CA TYR A 298 13.44 -9.97 -1.87
C TYR A 298 13.81 -8.64 -2.56
N GLY A 299 14.91 -7.98 -2.13
CA GLY A 299 15.40 -6.72 -2.73
C GLY A 299 14.80 -5.43 -2.20
N SER A 300 13.78 -5.47 -1.35
CA SER A 300 13.28 -4.29 -0.63
C SER A 300 14.11 -3.98 0.62
N ASP A 301 13.87 -2.84 1.23
CA ASP A 301 14.26 -2.51 2.60
C ASP A 301 13.09 -2.66 3.60
N HIS A 302 11.94 -3.11 3.11
CA HIS A 302 10.77 -3.45 3.92
C HIS A 302 10.48 -4.95 3.88
N HIS A 303 10.07 -5.51 5.01
CA HIS A 303 9.55 -6.88 5.09
C HIS A 303 8.10 -6.92 4.59
N PRO A 304 7.72 -7.92 3.77
CA PRO A 304 6.32 -8.17 3.50
C PRO A 304 5.58 -8.56 4.79
N LEU A 305 4.38 -8.03 4.98
CA LEU A 305 3.44 -8.47 6.01
C LEU A 305 2.36 -9.32 5.36
N LEU A 306 2.26 -10.57 5.77
CA LEU A 306 1.18 -11.47 5.35
C LEU A 306 0.11 -11.50 6.44
N ALA A 307 -1.11 -11.15 6.07
CA ALA A 307 -2.26 -11.19 6.96
C ALA A 307 -3.23 -12.30 6.52
N HIS A 308 -3.61 -13.15 7.46
CA HIS A 308 -4.67 -14.13 7.30
C HIS A 308 -5.97 -13.53 7.80
N VAL A 309 -6.84 -13.12 6.87
CA VAL A 309 -8.15 -12.55 7.20
C VAL A 309 -9.17 -13.67 7.27
N THR A 310 -9.82 -13.80 8.41
CA THR A 310 -10.94 -14.72 8.64
C THR A 310 -12.24 -13.93 8.66
N LEU A 311 -13.23 -14.42 7.93
CA LEU A 311 -14.55 -13.81 7.87
C LEU A 311 -15.50 -14.55 8.81
N GLY A 312 -16.36 -13.80 9.50
CA GLY A 312 -17.48 -14.34 10.25
C GLY A 312 -18.52 -14.96 9.30
N GLY A 313 -19.20 -15.99 9.76
CA GLY A 313 -20.36 -16.51 9.03
C GLY A 313 -21.42 -15.41 8.87
N ALA A 314 -22.07 -15.40 7.70
CA ALA A 314 -23.23 -14.57 7.45
C ALA A 314 -24.42 -14.98 8.29
#